data_6ed8acd2dd1797c7f129d3e9185de4bf
#
_entry.id   6ed8acd2dd1797c7f129d3e9185de4bf
#
_cell.length_a   1.000
_cell.length_b   1.000
_cell.length_c   1.000
_cell.angle_alpha   90.00
_cell.angle_beta   90.00
_cell.angle_gamma   90.00
#
_symmetry.space_group_name_H-M   'P 1'
#
loop_
_entity.id
_entity.type
_entity.pdbx_description
1 polymer ?
#
loop_
_entity_poly.entity_id
_entity_poly.type
_entity_poly.pdbx_seq_one_letter_code
_entity_poly.pdbx_strand_id
1 'polypeptide(L)'
;MKIRLVGIRNNLGIGRHYTCFADAIKRVNGIGNLVEEINFQDSAQLNSAVHESEPTDVTISFVPMNIHEHFRGHNVQWTVFESTRIPSLLMNVLPHADSVWVPSEWGQETLIAHGIDSDRVAVVPEGVDTDQFHPYARPSNLGRPFRFLFVGKYEQRKSCNEVIQAFARAWNNNPTVELVIKTNYFVDHGPTQADLEKYIQDQGITNVRVFWGEAENLTDFYRNCDVFVLPSKGEGWGLPIIEAAASGMPIISTYYSGHREYLQHISNSTIPVDYELGPIECPEYRRFYPEPGNNWGLWANPDVGHLAECMMLSKTHWEFLAQNALTNSRVIRTQFSWENSVNSALNRLQNQGLLRG
;
A
#
# COMPACT_ATOMS: atom_id res chain seq x y z
N MET A 1 28.62 4.45 -13.76
CA MET A 1 27.19 4.41 -13.96
C MET A 1 26.53 5.35 -12.99
N LYS A 2 25.49 6.09 -13.41
CA LYS A 2 24.68 6.94 -12.53
C LYS A 2 23.23 6.45 -12.59
N ILE A 3 22.57 6.36 -11.44
CA ILE A 3 21.14 6.07 -11.31
C ILE A 3 20.44 7.36 -10.88
N ARG A 4 19.38 7.72 -11.58
CA ARG A 4 18.53 8.85 -11.20
C ARG A 4 17.21 8.31 -10.66
N LEU A 5 16.77 8.82 -9.52
CA LEU A 5 15.46 8.59 -8.96
C LEU A 5 14.62 9.85 -9.09
N VAL A 6 13.41 9.72 -9.64
CA VAL A 6 12.51 10.85 -9.87
C VAL A 6 11.21 10.60 -9.12
N GLY A 7 10.87 11.49 -8.17
CA GLY A 7 9.67 11.30 -7.35
C GLY A 7 9.36 12.47 -6.43
N ILE A 8 8.39 12.26 -5.56
CA ILE A 8 7.92 13.23 -4.57
C ILE A 8 8.15 12.66 -3.17
N ARG A 9 8.96 13.32 -2.35
CA ARG A 9 9.15 12.92 -0.95
C ARG A 9 7.97 13.38 -0.10
N ASN A 10 7.18 12.42 0.36
CA ASN A 10 6.13 12.66 1.36
C ASN A 10 5.74 11.33 2.05
N ASN A 11 4.83 11.41 3.02
CA ASN A 11 4.36 10.25 3.80
C ASN A 11 3.11 9.58 3.19
N LEU A 12 2.76 9.86 1.95
CA LEU A 12 1.55 9.36 1.29
C LEU A 12 1.91 8.35 0.19
N GLY A 13 1.30 7.18 0.21
CA GLY A 13 1.32 6.19 -0.89
C GLY A 13 2.61 6.17 -1.72
N ILE A 14 2.55 6.64 -2.96
CA ILE A 14 3.68 6.70 -3.90
C ILE A 14 4.85 7.52 -3.36
N GLY A 15 4.59 8.62 -2.65
CA GLY A 15 5.66 9.44 -2.07
C GLY A 15 6.41 8.73 -0.96
N ARG A 16 5.72 7.92 -0.15
CA ARG A 16 6.34 7.06 0.86
C ARG A 16 7.14 5.93 0.21
N HIS A 17 6.60 5.30 -0.84
CA HIS A 17 7.33 4.34 -1.64
C HIS A 17 8.66 4.91 -2.15
N TYR A 18 8.60 6.08 -2.83
CA TYR A 18 9.80 6.78 -3.31
C TYR A 18 10.78 7.09 -2.17
N THR A 19 10.30 7.67 -1.08
CA THR A 19 11.14 8.07 0.06
C THR A 19 11.90 6.89 0.65
N CYS A 20 11.18 5.80 0.97
CA CYS A 20 11.79 4.63 1.59
C CYS A 20 12.78 3.91 0.65
N PHE A 21 12.45 3.79 -0.63
CA PHE A 21 13.35 3.21 -1.61
C PHE A 21 14.61 4.06 -1.81
N ALA A 22 14.46 5.39 -1.94
CA ALA A 22 15.58 6.31 -2.11
C ALA A 22 16.53 6.31 -0.91
N ASP A 23 15.99 6.20 0.30
CA ASP A 23 16.80 6.10 1.50
C ASP A 23 17.50 4.73 1.62
N ALA A 24 16.85 3.66 1.19
CA ALA A 24 17.44 2.32 1.21
C ALA A 24 18.57 2.15 0.20
N ILE A 25 18.37 2.58 -1.06
CA ILE A 25 19.40 2.44 -2.12
C ILE A 25 20.67 3.23 -1.81
N LYS A 26 20.55 4.37 -1.15
CA LYS A 26 21.72 5.18 -0.73
C LYS A 26 22.58 4.50 0.34
N ARG A 27 22.02 3.55 1.08
CA ARG A 27 22.76 2.77 2.08
C ARG A 27 23.55 1.61 1.47
N VAL A 28 23.29 1.26 0.20
CA VAL A 28 24.01 0.19 -0.48
C VAL A 28 25.44 0.63 -0.80
N ASN A 29 26.41 -0.11 -0.24
CA ASN A 29 27.83 0.18 -0.46
C ASN A 29 28.21 0.15 -1.96
N GLY A 30 28.90 1.18 -2.42
CA GLY A 30 29.33 1.32 -3.81
C GLY A 30 28.26 1.83 -4.77
N ILE A 31 26.97 1.80 -4.38
CA ILE A 31 25.86 2.29 -5.19
C ILE A 31 25.39 3.68 -4.73
N GLY A 32 25.35 3.94 -3.44
CA GLY A 32 24.79 5.17 -2.88
C GLY A 32 25.39 6.46 -3.47
N ASN A 33 26.69 6.48 -3.74
CA ASN A 33 27.38 7.61 -4.37
C ASN A 33 27.06 7.78 -5.87
N LEU A 34 26.38 6.81 -6.49
CA LEU A 34 25.99 6.82 -7.89
C LEU A 34 24.53 7.25 -8.07
N VAL A 35 23.81 7.47 -6.97
CA VAL A 35 22.39 7.81 -6.96
C VAL A 35 22.19 9.32 -6.89
N GLU A 36 21.49 9.85 -7.86
CA GLU A 36 21.00 11.22 -7.93
C GLU A 36 19.49 11.22 -7.67
N GLU A 37 18.98 12.14 -6.87
CA GLU A 37 17.55 12.33 -6.67
C GLU A 37 17.06 13.61 -7.32
N ILE A 38 15.97 13.51 -8.08
CA ILE A 38 15.13 14.64 -8.46
C ILE A 38 13.86 14.55 -7.64
N ASN A 39 13.77 15.42 -6.63
CA ASN A 39 12.60 15.58 -5.79
C ASN A 39 11.91 16.88 -6.17
N PHE A 40 10.62 16.83 -6.47
CA PHE A 40 9.84 17.99 -6.91
C PHE A 40 8.48 18.01 -6.22
N GLN A 41 7.88 19.20 -6.13
CA GLN A 41 6.54 19.38 -5.57
C GLN A 41 5.52 19.79 -6.64
N ASP A 42 6.00 20.33 -7.77
CA ASP A 42 5.16 20.71 -8.89
C ASP A 42 5.88 20.50 -10.24
N SER A 43 5.13 20.62 -11.33
CA SER A 43 5.64 20.40 -12.69
C SER A 43 6.69 21.45 -13.13
N ALA A 44 6.67 22.65 -12.56
CA ALA A 44 7.65 23.68 -12.91
C ALA A 44 9.02 23.33 -12.32
N GLN A 45 9.06 22.86 -11.07
CA GLN A 45 10.29 22.37 -10.43
C GLN A 45 10.84 21.14 -11.16
N LEU A 46 9.98 20.23 -11.59
CA LEU A 46 10.40 19.08 -12.39
C LEU A 46 11.03 19.51 -13.71
N ASN A 47 10.40 20.41 -14.46
CA ASN A 47 10.92 20.89 -15.74
C ASN A 47 12.27 21.57 -15.59
N SER A 48 12.46 22.41 -14.55
CA SER A 48 13.75 23.02 -14.24
C SER A 48 14.83 21.97 -13.96
N ALA A 49 14.52 21.00 -13.08
CA ALA A 49 15.43 19.93 -12.71
C ALA A 49 15.82 19.04 -13.91
N VAL A 50 14.90 18.79 -14.83
CA VAL A 50 15.16 18.05 -16.06
C VAL A 50 16.15 18.79 -16.96
N HIS A 51 15.98 20.11 -17.16
CA HIS A 51 16.86 20.91 -18.00
C HIS A 51 18.30 21.06 -17.42
N GLU A 52 18.42 21.01 -16.11
CA GLU A 52 19.70 21.16 -15.41
C GLU A 52 20.43 19.83 -15.18
N SER A 53 19.79 18.69 -15.48
CA SER A 53 20.32 17.37 -15.14
C SER A 53 21.33 16.84 -16.15
N GLU A 54 22.44 16.28 -15.66
CA GLU A 54 23.39 15.56 -16.45
C GLU A 54 22.84 14.22 -16.98
N PRO A 55 23.34 13.68 -18.11
CA PRO A 55 22.97 12.36 -18.57
C PRO A 55 23.23 11.27 -17.51
N THR A 56 22.30 10.35 -17.35
CA THR A 56 22.43 9.18 -16.48
C THR A 56 22.25 7.89 -17.28
N ASP A 57 22.81 6.79 -16.75
CA ASP A 57 22.67 5.48 -17.41
C ASP A 57 21.25 4.91 -17.24
N VAL A 58 20.65 5.12 -16.03
CA VAL A 58 19.31 4.67 -15.67
C VAL A 58 18.55 5.77 -14.95
N THR A 59 17.29 5.98 -15.34
CA THR A 59 16.33 6.83 -14.61
C THR A 59 15.17 5.97 -14.14
N ILE A 60 14.87 5.96 -12.82
CA ILE A 60 13.72 5.28 -12.22
C ILE A 60 12.71 6.34 -11.79
N SER A 61 11.55 6.37 -12.41
CA SER A 61 10.46 7.28 -12.09
C SER A 61 9.37 6.60 -11.29
N PHE A 62 8.96 7.26 -10.20
CA PHE A 62 7.87 6.81 -9.31
C PHE A 62 6.55 7.57 -9.57
N VAL A 63 6.55 8.50 -10.51
CA VAL A 63 5.38 9.32 -10.84
C VAL A 63 4.99 9.12 -12.29
N PRO A 64 3.68 9.05 -12.61
CA PRO A 64 3.20 8.83 -13.98
C PRO A 64 3.25 10.13 -14.79
N MET A 65 4.44 10.58 -15.16
CA MET A 65 4.66 11.77 -15.98
C MET A 65 5.48 11.41 -17.22
N ASN A 66 5.28 12.12 -18.33
CA ASN A 66 6.05 11.95 -19.58
C ASN A 66 7.47 12.50 -19.47
N ILE A 67 8.20 12.09 -18.45
CA ILE A 67 9.59 12.50 -18.22
C ILE A 67 10.58 11.73 -19.11
N HIS A 68 10.13 10.65 -19.73
CA HIS A 68 10.96 9.77 -20.57
C HIS A 68 11.51 10.47 -21.81
N GLU A 69 10.81 11.50 -22.31
CA GLU A 69 11.27 12.32 -23.43
C GLU A 69 12.44 13.24 -23.05
N HIS A 70 12.66 13.45 -21.75
CA HIS A 70 13.61 14.42 -21.22
C HIS A 70 14.89 13.80 -20.70
N PHE A 71 14.87 12.51 -20.33
CA PHE A 71 16.05 11.84 -19.80
C PHE A 71 16.65 10.87 -20.80
N ARG A 72 17.97 11.03 -21.05
CA ARG A 72 18.74 10.09 -21.84
C ARG A 72 19.12 8.89 -20.97
N GLY A 73 19.28 7.73 -21.60
CA GLY A 73 19.59 6.48 -20.92
C GLY A 73 18.38 5.58 -20.83
N HIS A 74 18.45 4.53 -20.01
CA HIS A 74 17.36 3.56 -19.81
C HIS A 74 16.34 4.12 -18.81
N ASN A 75 15.10 4.22 -19.24
CA ASN A 75 14.01 4.77 -18.43
C ASN A 75 13.12 3.65 -17.86
N VAL A 76 13.02 3.60 -16.54
CA VAL A 76 12.17 2.68 -15.79
C VAL A 76 11.00 3.46 -15.21
N GLN A 77 9.77 3.04 -15.53
CA GLN A 77 8.58 3.53 -14.83
C GLN A 77 8.17 2.54 -13.76
N TRP A 78 8.35 2.89 -12.48
CA TRP A 78 7.82 2.09 -11.38
C TRP A 78 6.46 2.64 -10.99
N THR A 79 5.42 1.83 -11.19
CA THR A 79 4.03 2.28 -11.04
C THR A 79 3.22 1.37 -10.14
N VAL A 80 2.16 1.94 -9.58
CA VAL A 80 1.12 1.26 -8.83
C VAL A 80 -0.25 1.69 -9.33
N PHE A 81 -1.20 0.77 -9.28
CA PHE A 81 -2.62 1.04 -9.56
C PHE A 81 -3.47 0.07 -8.73
N GLU A 82 -4.75 0.38 -8.58
CA GLU A 82 -5.61 -0.31 -7.61
C GLU A 82 -6.94 -0.80 -8.22
N SER A 83 -6.96 -1.04 -9.53
CA SER A 83 -8.16 -1.55 -10.24
C SER A 83 -7.77 -2.53 -11.34
N THR A 84 -8.75 -3.31 -11.81
CA THR A 84 -8.54 -4.23 -12.95
C THR A 84 -8.31 -3.53 -14.28
N ARG A 85 -8.49 -2.22 -14.34
CA ARG A 85 -8.22 -1.37 -15.52
C ARG A 85 -7.10 -0.40 -15.20
N ILE A 86 -6.12 -0.35 -16.08
CA ILE A 86 -5.03 0.63 -15.96
C ILE A 86 -5.58 2.02 -16.29
N PRO A 87 -5.40 3.03 -15.41
CA PRO A 87 -5.82 4.40 -15.69
C PRO A 87 -5.21 4.93 -17.00
N SER A 88 -6.00 5.67 -17.78
CA SER A 88 -5.55 6.23 -19.07
C SER A 88 -4.32 7.11 -18.92
N LEU A 89 -4.19 7.81 -17.78
CA LEU A 89 -3.00 8.60 -17.47
C LEU A 89 -1.73 7.72 -17.49
N LEU A 90 -1.78 6.53 -16.89
CA LEU A 90 -0.65 5.57 -16.91
C LEU A 90 -0.44 5.01 -18.31
N MET A 91 -1.51 4.65 -19.01
CA MET A 91 -1.41 4.11 -20.37
C MET A 91 -0.83 5.10 -21.39
N ASN A 92 -0.86 6.39 -21.11
CA ASN A 92 -0.18 7.41 -21.91
C ASN A 92 1.32 7.48 -21.65
N VAL A 93 1.80 6.98 -20.50
CA VAL A 93 3.21 7.05 -20.08
C VAL A 93 3.94 5.73 -20.29
N LEU A 94 3.33 4.61 -19.91
CA LEU A 94 3.97 3.29 -19.88
C LEU A 94 4.53 2.83 -21.23
N PRO A 95 3.91 3.11 -22.40
CA PRO A 95 4.48 2.73 -23.70
C PRO A 95 5.83 3.38 -24.01
N HIS A 96 6.14 4.52 -23.40
CA HIS A 96 7.38 5.28 -23.63
C HIS A 96 8.53 4.87 -22.71
N ALA A 97 8.28 4.13 -21.63
CA ALA A 97 9.32 3.62 -20.75
C ALA A 97 10.02 2.40 -21.36
N ASP A 98 11.35 2.27 -21.17
CA ASP A 98 12.10 1.11 -21.61
C ASP A 98 11.76 -0.14 -20.77
N SER A 99 11.50 0.08 -19.46
CA SER A 99 11.04 -0.95 -18.52
C SER A 99 9.91 -0.41 -17.64
N VAL A 100 8.99 -1.29 -17.26
CA VAL A 100 7.90 -0.99 -16.34
C VAL A 100 8.00 -1.91 -15.13
N TRP A 101 8.09 -1.34 -13.94
CA TRP A 101 8.11 -2.09 -12.70
C TRP A 101 6.80 -1.94 -11.93
N VAL A 102 6.34 -3.02 -11.36
CA VAL A 102 5.17 -3.09 -10.47
C VAL A 102 5.50 -3.91 -9.22
N PRO A 103 4.87 -3.68 -8.08
CA PRO A 103 5.25 -4.34 -6.84
C PRO A 103 4.74 -5.79 -6.73
N SER A 104 3.84 -6.26 -7.60
CA SER A 104 3.19 -7.56 -7.46
C SER A 104 2.96 -8.28 -8.79
N GLU A 105 2.83 -9.61 -8.74
CA GLU A 105 2.44 -10.44 -9.88
C GLU A 105 1.06 -10.00 -10.44
N TRP A 106 0.10 -9.67 -9.56
CA TRP A 106 -1.18 -9.13 -10.00
C TRP A 106 -1.04 -7.86 -10.86
N GLY A 107 -0.14 -6.97 -10.47
CA GLY A 107 0.16 -5.77 -11.25
C GLY A 107 0.77 -6.10 -12.61
N GLN A 108 1.69 -7.06 -12.66
CA GLN A 108 2.32 -7.55 -13.89
C GLN A 108 1.28 -8.17 -14.84
N GLU A 109 0.47 -9.11 -14.33
CA GLU A 109 -0.59 -9.76 -15.11
C GLU A 109 -1.57 -8.74 -15.69
N THR A 110 -1.96 -7.73 -14.88
CA THR A 110 -2.86 -6.68 -15.32
C THR A 110 -2.24 -5.82 -16.43
N LEU A 111 -0.97 -5.43 -16.33
CA LEU A 111 -0.27 -4.68 -17.39
C LEU A 111 -0.18 -5.46 -18.70
N ILE A 112 0.19 -6.74 -18.62
CA ILE A 112 0.29 -7.61 -19.79
C ILE A 112 -1.09 -7.79 -20.45
N ALA A 113 -2.14 -7.98 -19.66
CA ALA A 113 -3.52 -8.06 -20.17
C ALA A 113 -4.00 -6.77 -20.87
N HIS A 114 -3.37 -5.61 -20.56
CA HIS A 114 -3.63 -4.33 -21.23
C HIS A 114 -2.66 -4.04 -22.40
N GLY A 115 -1.87 -5.02 -22.81
CA GLY A 115 -1.02 -4.93 -24.01
C GLY A 115 0.37 -4.34 -23.79
N ILE A 116 0.82 -4.19 -22.54
CA ILE A 116 2.22 -3.89 -22.27
C ILE A 116 3.04 -5.17 -22.47
N ASP A 117 4.12 -5.07 -23.25
CA ASP A 117 5.00 -6.19 -23.57
C ASP A 117 5.58 -6.82 -22.28
N SER A 118 5.42 -8.13 -22.14
CA SER A 118 5.88 -8.92 -20.98
C SER A 118 7.37 -8.78 -20.71
N ASP A 119 8.19 -8.64 -21.78
CA ASP A 119 9.65 -8.50 -21.64
C ASP A 119 10.05 -7.16 -21.01
N ARG A 120 9.16 -6.18 -21.04
CA ARG A 120 9.34 -4.87 -20.42
C ARG A 120 8.83 -4.78 -18.99
N VAL A 121 7.96 -5.71 -18.56
CA VAL A 121 7.34 -5.66 -17.23
C VAL A 121 8.10 -6.53 -16.24
N ALA A 122 8.42 -5.99 -15.09
CA ALA A 122 9.04 -6.74 -14.00
C ALA A 122 8.34 -6.52 -12.67
N VAL A 123 8.28 -7.57 -11.86
CA VAL A 123 7.89 -7.46 -10.45
C VAL A 123 9.10 -7.04 -9.63
N VAL A 124 8.98 -5.90 -8.97
CA VAL A 124 9.93 -5.37 -7.97
C VAL A 124 9.10 -5.00 -6.74
N PRO A 125 9.04 -5.85 -5.71
CA PRO A 125 8.21 -5.62 -4.54
C PRO A 125 8.59 -4.34 -3.79
N GLU A 126 7.60 -3.65 -3.22
CA GLU A 126 7.87 -2.62 -2.22
C GLU A 126 8.33 -3.28 -0.90
N GLY A 127 8.88 -2.48 -0.01
CA GLY A 127 9.36 -2.95 1.28
C GLY A 127 8.52 -2.47 2.46
N VAL A 128 8.89 -2.96 3.64
CA VAL A 128 8.48 -2.42 4.93
C VAL A 128 9.70 -1.92 5.70
N ASP A 129 9.54 -0.85 6.46
CA ASP A 129 10.58 -0.34 7.37
C ASP A 129 10.66 -1.27 8.59
N THR A 130 11.68 -2.13 8.62
CA THR A 130 11.86 -3.15 9.65
C THR A 130 12.38 -2.61 10.97
N ASP A 131 12.88 -1.38 11.01
CA ASP A 131 13.29 -0.69 12.22
C ASP A 131 12.09 -0.09 12.95
N GLN A 132 11.12 0.44 12.19
CA GLN A 132 9.88 0.97 12.73
C GLN A 132 8.86 -0.14 13.03
N PHE A 133 8.64 -1.07 12.08
CA PHE A 133 7.62 -2.12 12.17
C PHE A 133 8.27 -3.46 12.51
N HIS A 134 8.24 -3.80 13.79
CA HIS A 134 8.79 -5.05 14.33
C HIS A 134 7.81 -5.67 15.33
N PRO A 135 7.90 -6.99 15.60
CA PRO A 135 6.93 -7.67 16.45
C PRO A 135 6.97 -7.16 17.88
N TYR A 136 5.77 -7.00 18.45
CA TYR A 136 5.56 -6.64 19.84
C TYR A 136 4.86 -7.77 20.57
N ALA A 137 5.27 -8.05 21.79
CA ALA A 137 4.56 -8.97 22.66
C ALA A 137 3.17 -8.41 23.00
N ARG A 138 2.13 -9.22 22.75
CA ARG A 138 0.73 -8.88 23.04
C ARG A 138 0.23 -9.83 24.12
N PRO A 139 0.28 -9.44 25.41
CA PRO A 139 -0.24 -10.30 26.47
C PRO A 139 -1.76 -10.47 26.34
N SER A 140 -2.24 -11.68 26.60
CA SER A 140 -3.64 -12.09 26.46
C SER A 140 -4.60 -11.40 27.43
N ASN A 141 -4.10 -10.76 28.49
CA ASN A 141 -4.90 -10.08 29.49
C ASN A 141 -4.31 -8.72 29.86
N LEU A 142 -4.77 -7.66 29.19
CA LEU A 142 -4.24 -6.30 29.35
C LEU A 142 -5.08 -5.43 30.28
N GLY A 143 -6.19 -5.92 30.84
CA GLY A 143 -7.12 -5.08 31.61
C GLY A 143 -7.78 -3.97 30.77
N ARG A 144 -7.80 -4.11 29.44
CA ARG A 144 -8.42 -3.21 28.47
C ARG A 144 -9.31 -3.98 27.49
N PRO A 145 -10.19 -3.31 26.74
CA PRO A 145 -10.93 -3.94 25.64
C PRO A 145 -10.00 -4.57 24.59
N PHE A 146 -10.46 -5.64 23.94
CA PHE A 146 -9.85 -6.21 22.76
C PHE A 146 -10.01 -5.25 21.59
N ARG A 147 -8.92 -4.95 20.86
CA ARG A 147 -8.88 -3.86 19.88
C ARG A 147 -8.65 -4.35 18.46
N PHE A 148 -9.59 -4.02 17.59
CA PHE A 148 -9.37 -4.04 16.15
C PHE A 148 -8.76 -2.73 15.68
N LEU A 149 -7.80 -2.78 14.76
CA LEU A 149 -7.13 -1.61 14.19
C LEU A 149 -7.43 -1.50 12.69
N PHE A 150 -7.96 -0.37 12.29
CA PHE A 150 -7.98 0.08 10.90
C PHE A 150 -6.96 1.21 10.71
N VAL A 151 -6.09 1.09 9.68
CA VAL A 151 -5.20 2.17 9.25
C VAL A 151 -5.34 2.35 7.74
N GLY A 152 -5.77 3.53 7.32
CA GLY A 152 -5.93 3.85 5.90
C GLY A 152 -6.59 5.20 5.69
N LYS A 153 -6.54 5.73 4.47
CA LYS A 153 -7.30 6.91 4.11
C LYS A 153 -8.79 6.65 4.23
N TYR A 154 -9.57 7.65 4.60
CA TYR A 154 -11.03 7.56 4.60
C TYR A 154 -11.56 7.72 3.16
N GLU A 155 -11.27 6.75 2.34
CA GLU A 155 -11.70 6.62 0.95
C GLU A 155 -12.44 5.30 0.73
N GLN A 156 -13.38 5.27 -0.22
CA GLN A 156 -14.26 4.13 -0.48
C GLN A 156 -13.47 2.83 -0.75
N ARG A 157 -12.32 2.93 -1.42
CA ARG A 157 -11.43 1.81 -1.74
C ARG A 157 -10.94 1.06 -0.50
N LYS A 158 -10.72 1.76 0.62
CA LYS A 158 -10.21 1.19 1.87
C LYS A 158 -11.27 0.50 2.71
N SER A 159 -12.55 0.60 2.34
CA SER A 159 -13.68 -0.08 3.00
C SER A 159 -13.84 0.25 4.49
N CYS A 160 -13.55 1.49 4.90
CA CYS A 160 -13.70 1.90 6.30
C CYS A 160 -15.16 1.79 6.77
N ASN A 161 -16.12 2.17 5.93
CA ASN A 161 -17.54 2.07 6.24
C ASN A 161 -17.99 0.62 6.40
N GLU A 162 -17.50 -0.29 5.55
CA GLU A 162 -17.77 -1.72 5.63
C GLU A 162 -17.20 -2.32 6.93
N VAL A 163 -16.01 -1.87 7.37
CA VAL A 163 -15.43 -2.28 8.68
C VAL A 163 -16.30 -1.80 9.84
N ILE A 164 -16.79 -0.56 9.81
CA ILE A 164 -17.70 -0.02 10.84
C ILE A 164 -19.01 -0.82 10.88
N GLN A 165 -19.62 -1.12 9.74
CA GLN A 165 -20.84 -1.93 9.65
C GLN A 165 -20.62 -3.35 10.19
N ALA A 166 -19.54 -4.00 9.80
CA ALA A 166 -19.19 -5.34 10.27
C ALA A 166 -18.94 -5.37 11.77
N PHE A 167 -18.23 -4.35 12.29
CA PHE A 167 -18.00 -4.20 13.73
C PHE A 167 -19.30 -3.99 14.50
N ALA A 168 -20.22 -3.15 14.00
CA ALA A 168 -21.55 -2.96 14.59
C ALA A 168 -22.35 -4.28 14.65
N ARG A 169 -22.32 -5.07 13.58
CA ARG A 169 -23.00 -6.39 13.53
C ARG A 169 -22.39 -7.38 14.52
N ALA A 170 -21.07 -7.43 14.62
CA ALA A 170 -20.37 -8.40 15.46
C ALA A 170 -20.48 -8.08 16.95
N TRP A 171 -20.43 -6.81 17.36
CA TRP A 171 -20.15 -6.42 18.74
C TRP A 171 -21.17 -5.49 19.39
N ASN A 172 -22.03 -4.80 18.63
CA ASN A 172 -23.16 -3.99 19.09
C ASN A 172 -22.95 -3.35 20.49
N ASN A 173 -22.01 -2.43 20.62
CA ASN A 173 -21.66 -1.74 21.86
C ASN A 173 -21.14 -2.64 23.00
N ASN A 174 -20.58 -3.79 22.70
CA ASN A 174 -19.93 -4.64 23.69
C ASN A 174 -18.71 -3.91 24.29
N PRO A 175 -18.68 -3.57 25.59
CA PRO A 175 -17.62 -2.78 26.19
C PRO A 175 -16.27 -3.51 26.28
N THR A 176 -16.25 -4.84 26.02
CA THR A 176 -15.01 -5.63 26.02
C THR A 176 -14.27 -5.61 24.68
N VAL A 177 -14.81 -4.92 23.66
CA VAL A 177 -14.24 -4.82 22.33
C VAL A 177 -14.29 -3.39 21.84
N GLU A 178 -13.25 -2.94 21.15
CA GLU A 178 -13.11 -1.58 20.63
C GLU A 178 -12.58 -1.61 19.20
N LEU A 179 -13.11 -0.74 18.34
CA LEU A 179 -12.54 -0.46 17.02
C LEU A 179 -11.73 0.84 17.08
N VAL A 180 -10.47 0.75 16.69
CA VAL A 180 -9.56 1.90 16.59
C VAL A 180 -9.38 2.22 15.10
N ILE A 181 -9.77 3.42 14.69
CA ILE A 181 -9.64 3.90 13.31
C ILE A 181 -8.58 4.99 13.28
N LYS A 182 -7.45 4.72 12.66
CA LYS A 182 -6.43 5.70 12.32
C LYS A 182 -6.58 6.05 10.84
N THR A 183 -7.01 7.26 10.56
CA THR A 183 -7.36 7.69 9.21
C THR A 183 -7.05 9.16 8.95
N ASN A 184 -7.12 9.53 7.69
CA ASN A 184 -7.02 10.90 7.19
C ASN A 184 -7.64 11.00 5.80
N TYR A 185 -7.78 12.22 5.31
CA TYR A 185 -8.07 12.50 3.92
C TYR A 185 -7.44 13.85 3.55
N PHE A 186 -6.69 13.90 2.46
CA PHE A 186 -5.84 15.05 2.14
C PHE A 186 -6.27 15.81 0.88
N VAL A 187 -7.39 15.42 0.28
CA VAL A 187 -7.83 16.06 -0.96
C VAL A 187 -8.97 17.01 -0.65
N ASP A 188 -8.85 18.22 -1.16
CA ASP A 188 -9.89 19.24 -1.05
C ASP A 188 -11.24 18.72 -1.55
N HIS A 189 -12.30 19.05 -0.83
CA HIS A 189 -13.68 18.64 -1.11
C HIS A 189 -13.94 17.12 -1.01
N GLY A 190 -13.12 16.37 -0.30
CA GLY A 190 -13.36 14.97 0.06
C GLY A 190 -14.03 14.82 1.44
N PRO A 191 -14.23 13.56 1.87
CA PRO A 191 -14.87 13.28 3.16
C PRO A 191 -14.04 13.81 4.33
N THR A 192 -14.71 14.28 5.35
CA THR A 192 -14.15 14.91 6.55
C THR A 192 -14.20 13.98 7.76
N GLN A 193 -13.54 14.39 8.85
CA GLN A 193 -13.70 13.72 10.14
C GLN A 193 -15.17 13.72 10.61
N ALA A 194 -15.90 14.84 10.41
CA ALA A 194 -17.29 14.95 10.80
C ALA A 194 -18.20 13.98 10.03
N ASP A 195 -17.90 13.70 8.75
CA ASP A 195 -18.63 12.71 7.96
C ASP A 195 -18.43 11.30 8.51
N LEU A 196 -17.21 10.95 8.90
CA LEU A 196 -16.90 9.66 9.53
C LEU A 196 -17.59 9.53 10.90
N GLU A 197 -17.50 10.54 11.74
CA GLU A 197 -18.14 10.55 13.08
C GLU A 197 -19.66 10.45 12.97
N LYS A 198 -20.25 11.18 12.02
CA LYS A 198 -21.67 11.05 11.69
C LYS A 198 -22.03 9.63 11.25
N TYR A 199 -21.23 9.04 10.37
CA TYR A 199 -21.46 7.67 9.91
C TYR A 199 -21.43 6.66 11.06
N ILE A 200 -20.48 6.77 12.00
CA ILE A 200 -20.39 5.94 13.20
C ILE A 200 -21.64 6.11 14.08
N GLN A 201 -22.06 7.36 14.27
CA GLN A 201 -23.29 7.67 15.03
C GLN A 201 -24.54 7.07 14.39
N ASP A 202 -24.66 7.14 13.06
CA ASP A 202 -25.78 6.58 12.30
C ASP A 202 -25.83 5.03 12.42
N GLN A 203 -24.68 4.36 12.66
CA GLN A 203 -24.62 2.92 12.98
C GLN A 203 -24.99 2.61 14.45
N GLY A 204 -25.18 3.60 15.30
CA GLY A 204 -25.57 3.43 16.70
C GLY A 204 -24.50 2.80 17.59
N ILE A 205 -23.21 2.87 17.23
CA ILE A 205 -22.09 2.29 17.98
C ILE A 205 -21.29 3.35 18.71
N THR A 206 -20.80 3.01 19.93
CA THR A 206 -20.07 3.92 20.83
C THR A 206 -18.65 3.46 21.16
N ASN A 207 -18.33 2.21 20.89
CA ASN A 207 -17.04 1.59 21.19
C ASN A 207 -16.06 1.68 19.99
N VAL A 208 -16.03 2.87 19.36
CA VAL A 208 -15.13 3.24 18.26
C VAL A 208 -14.31 4.46 18.67
N ARG A 209 -13.01 4.42 18.44
CA ARG A 209 -12.13 5.59 18.56
C ARG A 209 -11.57 5.99 17.21
N VAL A 210 -11.73 7.26 16.86
CA VAL A 210 -11.21 7.85 15.64
C VAL A 210 -10.00 8.72 15.96
N PHE A 211 -8.91 8.50 15.22
CA PHE A 211 -7.70 9.32 15.21
C PHE A 211 -7.53 9.88 13.81
N TRP A 212 -7.92 11.12 13.61
CA TRP A 212 -7.88 11.80 12.33
C TRP A 212 -6.59 12.61 12.17
N GLY A 213 -6.07 12.66 10.94
CA GLY A 213 -4.87 13.44 10.61
C GLY A 213 -3.58 12.62 10.64
N GLU A 214 -2.45 13.28 10.74
CA GLU A 214 -1.14 12.63 10.87
C GLU A 214 -0.94 12.07 12.28
N ALA A 215 -0.10 11.06 12.42
CA ALA A 215 0.31 10.51 13.70
C ALA A 215 1.79 10.80 13.90
N GLU A 216 2.16 11.29 15.07
CA GLU A 216 3.56 11.46 15.45
C GLU A 216 4.29 10.11 15.45
N ASN A 217 3.61 9.08 15.93
CA ASN A 217 4.14 7.71 15.95
C ASN A 217 3.05 6.72 15.52
N LEU A 218 3.10 6.32 14.25
CA LEU A 218 2.15 5.36 13.69
C LEU A 218 2.29 3.97 14.32
N THR A 219 3.48 3.59 14.77
CA THR A 219 3.73 2.26 15.34
C THR A 219 3.00 2.01 16.66
N ASP A 220 2.62 3.07 17.37
CA ASP A 220 1.85 2.94 18.62
C ASP A 220 0.47 2.34 18.39
N PHE A 221 -0.15 2.58 17.23
CA PHE A 221 -1.42 1.95 16.86
C PHE A 221 -1.25 0.44 16.66
N TYR A 222 -0.22 0.02 15.92
CA TYR A 222 0.08 -1.40 15.69
C TYR A 222 0.48 -2.11 16.99
N ARG A 223 1.14 -1.41 17.90
CA ARG A 223 1.55 -1.96 19.21
C ARG A 223 0.39 -2.14 20.19
N ASN A 224 -0.57 -1.22 20.19
CA ASN A 224 -1.63 -1.14 21.19
C ASN A 224 -2.96 -1.79 20.77
N CYS A 225 -3.01 -2.44 19.60
CA CYS A 225 -4.18 -3.16 19.09
C CYS A 225 -3.86 -4.65 18.90
N ASP A 226 -4.90 -5.47 18.79
CA ASP A 226 -4.79 -6.93 18.83
C ASP A 226 -4.90 -7.56 17.44
N VAL A 227 -5.77 -7.04 16.55
CA VAL A 227 -6.00 -7.53 15.20
C VAL A 227 -6.08 -6.35 14.25
N PHE A 228 -5.40 -6.45 13.12
CA PHE A 228 -5.49 -5.48 12.03
C PHE A 228 -6.62 -5.86 11.07
N VAL A 229 -7.43 -4.89 10.66
CA VAL A 229 -8.53 -5.08 9.73
C VAL A 229 -8.51 -4.04 8.61
N LEU A 230 -8.27 -4.49 7.38
CA LEU A 230 -8.30 -3.65 6.18
C LEU A 230 -8.75 -4.49 4.98
N PRO A 231 -10.07 -4.68 4.77
CA PRO A 231 -10.61 -5.38 3.62
C PRO A 231 -10.65 -4.46 2.40
N SER A 232 -9.49 -3.99 1.96
CA SER A 232 -9.36 -3.06 0.85
C SER A 232 -9.91 -3.65 -0.45
N LYS A 233 -10.58 -2.82 -1.25
CA LYS A 233 -11.16 -3.22 -2.54
C LYS A 233 -10.13 -3.37 -3.65
N GLY A 234 -8.94 -2.82 -3.46
CA GLY A 234 -7.80 -2.92 -4.38
C GLY A 234 -6.58 -2.17 -3.84
N GLU A 235 -5.43 -2.77 -3.96
CA GLU A 235 -4.13 -2.22 -3.55
C GLU A 235 -3.09 -2.49 -4.64
N GLY A 236 -2.23 -1.52 -4.91
CA GLY A 236 -1.01 -1.80 -5.67
C GLY A 236 -0.03 -2.64 -4.87
N TRP A 237 0.09 -2.33 -3.56
CA TRP A 237 0.90 -3.08 -2.61
C TRP A 237 0.21 -3.24 -1.24
N GLY A 238 -0.24 -2.14 -0.63
CA GLY A 238 -0.92 -2.18 0.66
C GLY A 238 0.01 -1.98 1.85
N LEU A 239 0.76 -0.88 1.89
CA LEU A 239 1.72 -0.57 2.95
C LEU A 239 1.16 -0.79 4.39
N PRO A 240 -0.07 -0.35 4.76
CA PRO A 240 -0.56 -0.59 6.11
C PRO A 240 -0.75 -2.07 6.47
N ILE A 241 -1.06 -2.92 5.49
CA ILE A 241 -1.23 -4.36 5.71
C ILE A 241 0.13 -5.02 5.99
N ILE A 242 1.16 -4.69 5.18
CA ILE A 242 2.50 -5.26 5.40
C ILE A 242 3.15 -4.72 6.67
N GLU A 243 2.86 -3.48 7.08
CA GLU A 243 3.27 -2.90 8.36
C GLU A 243 2.67 -3.65 9.55
N ALA A 244 1.38 -3.99 9.47
CA ALA A 244 0.71 -4.83 10.46
C ALA A 244 1.34 -6.23 10.54
N ALA A 245 1.62 -6.85 9.39
CA ALA A 245 2.28 -8.15 9.29
C ALA A 245 3.69 -8.12 9.90
N ALA A 246 4.50 -7.09 9.57
CA ALA A 246 5.83 -6.88 10.13
C ALA A 246 5.79 -6.64 11.65
N SER A 247 4.73 -6.01 12.14
CA SER A 247 4.48 -5.78 13.58
C SER A 247 3.95 -7.02 14.31
N GLY A 248 3.81 -8.16 13.62
CA GLY A 248 3.32 -9.42 14.21
C GLY A 248 1.85 -9.37 14.60
N MET A 249 1.00 -8.68 13.83
CA MET A 249 -0.44 -8.65 14.04
C MET A 249 -1.15 -9.71 13.19
N PRO A 250 -2.16 -10.41 13.73
CA PRO A 250 -3.14 -11.10 12.92
C PRO A 250 -3.86 -10.12 11.97
N ILE A 251 -4.18 -10.57 10.76
CA ILE A 251 -4.74 -9.72 9.71
C ILE A 251 -6.09 -10.25 9.26
N ILE A 252 -7.06 -9.34 9.10
CA ILE A 252 -8.32 -9.57 8.37
C ILE A 252 -8.30 -8.68 7.13
N SER A 253 -8.30 -9.27 5.94
CA SER A 253 -8.24 -8.53 4.68
C SER A 253 -8.88 -9.31 3.54
N THR A 254 -9.31 -8.64 2.47
CA THR A 254 -9.57 -9.30 1.20
C THR A 254 -8.29 -9.96 0.70
N TYR A 255 -8.40 -11.14 0.08
CA TYR A 255 -7.25 -11.80 -0.56
C TYR A 255 -7.25 -11.49 -2.06
N TYR A 256 -7.03 -10.20 -2.39
CA TYR A 256 -7.19 -9.67 -3.74
C TYR A 256 -6.12 -8.61 -4.06
N SER A 257 -5.72 -8.52 -5.34
CA SER A 257 -4.74 -7.54 -5.88
C SER A 257 -3.33 -7.61 -5.26
N GLY A 258 -2.60 -6.50 -5.20
CA GLY A 258 -1.16 -6.49 -4.90
C GLY A 258 -0.76 -7.02 -3.53
N HIS A 259 -1.60 -6.91 -2.51
CA HIS A 259 -1.23 -7.42 -1.18
C HIS A 259 -1.30 -8.96 -1.06
N ARG A 260 -1.83 -9.69 -2.06
CA ARG A 260 -1.68 -11.15 -2.14
C ARG A 260 -0.22 -11.57 -2.16
N GLU A 261 0.66 -10.74 -2.74
CA GLU A 261 2.07 -11.01 -2.92
C GLU A 261 2.76 -11.48 -1.62
N TYR A 262 2.45 -10.85 -0.51
CA TYR A 262 3.03 -11.21 0.78
C TYR A 262 2.06 -11.97 1.70
N LEU A 263 0.74 -11.81 1.57
CA LEU A 263 -0.23 -12.52 2.41
C LEU A 263 -0.18 -14.03 2.22
N GLN A 264 0.14 -14.53 1.03
CA GLN A 264 0.30 -15.96 0.76
C GLN A 264 1.37 -16.62 1.65
N HIS A 265 2.38 -15.88 2.09
CA HIS A 265 3.45 -16.37 2.96
C HIS A 265 3.06 -16.44 4.43
N ILE A 266 1.93 -15.84 4.82
CA ILE A 266 1.48 -15.69 6.21
C ILE A 266 0.00 -16.11 6.40
N SER A 267 -0.48 -17.04 5.59
CA SER A 267 -1.89 -17.46 5.55
C SER A 267 -2.43 -17.97 6.88
N ASN A 268 -1.59 -18.57 7.74
CA ASN A 268 -1.99 -19.08 9.06
C ASN A 268 -2.17 -17.98 10.14
N SER A 269 -1.92 -16.72 9.82
CA SER A 269 -2.22 -15.54 10.64
C SER A 269 -3.08 -14.50 9.92
N THR A 270 -3.61 -14.87 8.74
CA THR A 270 -4.49 -14.04 7.92
C THR A 270 -5.84 -14.70 7.78
N ILE A 271 -6.91 -13.95 8.03
CA ILE A 271 -8.29 -14.38 7.79
C ILE A 271 -8.76 -13.66 6.53
N PRO A 272 -8.96 -14.38 5.42
CA PRO A 272 -9.44 -13.79 4.18
C PRO A 272 -10.92 -13.43 4.27
N VAL A 273 -11.28 -12.25 3.80
CA VAL A 273 -12.66 -11.80 3.68
C VAL A 273 -13.18 -12.10 2.28
N ASP A 274 -14.36 -12.70 2.18
CA ASP A 274 -15.05 -12.92 0.91
C ASP A 274 -15.44 -11.59 0.26
N TYR A 275 -15.46 -11.56 -1.06
CA TYR A 275 -15.76 -10.37 -1.85
C TYR A 275 -16.42 -10.70 -3.18
N GLU A 276 -17.11 -9.72 -3.75
CA GLU A 276 -17.54 -9.73 -5.15
C GLU A 276 -16.82 -8.66 -5.96
N LEU A 277 -16.42 -9.01 -7.20
CA LEU A 277 -15.90 -8.00 -8.13
C LEU A 277 -17.06 -7.19 -8.71
N GLY A 278 -17.01 -5.88 -8.48
CA GLY A 278 -18.00 -4.94 -8.97
C GLY A 278 -17.40 -3.70 -9.62
N PRO A 279 -18.16 -2.98 -10.46
CA PRO A 279 -17.69 -1.77 -11.10
C PRO A 279 -17.31 -0.70 -10.06
N ILE A 280 -16.33 0.12 -10.42
CA ILE A 280 -15.89 1.23 -9.56
C ILE A 280 -16.90 2.38 -9.70
N GLU A 281 -17.68 2.61 -8.64
CA GLU A 281 -18.66 3.69 -8.53
C GLU A 281 -18.23 4.75 -7.49
N CYS A 282 -16.96 5.16 -7.54
CA CYS A 282 -16.37 6.09 -6.57
C CYS A 282 -16.19 7.47 -7.23
N PRO A 283 -16.93 8.50 -6.81
CA PRO A 283 -16.79 9.85 -7.36
C PRO A 283 -15.39 10.43 -7.22
N GLU A 284 -14.71 10.16 -6.08
CA GLU A 284 -13.35 10.62 -5.82
C GLU A 284 -12.37 9.96 -6.78
N TYR A 285 -12.48 8.67 -6.99
CA TYR A 285 -11.63 7.93 -7.94
C TYR A 285 -11.81 8.45 -9.37
N ARG A 286 -13.06 8.74 -9.76
CA ARG A 286 -13.39 9.37 -11.05
C ARG A 286 -12.72 10.72 -11.23
N ARG A 287 -12.62 11.50 -10.18
CA ARG A 287 -11.99 12.83 -10.19
C ARG A 287 -10.47 12.75 -10.40
N PHE A 288 -9.81 11.77 -9.78
CA PHE A 288 -8.36 11.55 -9.93
C PHE A 288 -7.99 10.96 -11.27
N TYR A 289 -8.83 10.06 -11.77
CA TYR A 289 -8.62 9.34 -13.01
C TYR A 289 -9.82 9.55 -13.95
N PRO A 290 -9.87 10.69 -14.67
CA PRO A 290 -10.92 10.89 -15.67
C PRO A 290 -10.74 9.86 -16.81
N GLU A 291 -11.70 8.95 -16.95
CA GLU A 291 -11.63 7.86 -17.92
C GLU A 291 -12.64 8.04 -19.06
N PRO A 292 -12.20 7.90 -20.32
CA PRO A 292 -13.13 7.84 -21.46
C PRO A 292 -14.13 6.68 -21.28
N GLY A 293 -15.42 6.97 -21.49
CA GLY A 293 -16.48 5.97 -21.40
C GLY A 293 -16.84 5.54 -19.97
N ASN A 294 -16.36 6.24 -18.93
CA ASN A 294 -16.72 6.02 -17.54
C ASN A 294 -16.47 4.56 -17.06
N ASN A 295 -15.40 3.93 -17.53
CA ASN A 295 -15.03 2.60 -17.12
C ASN A 295 -13.69 2.64 -16.38
N TRP A 296 -13.73 2.47 -15.06
CA TRP A 296 -12.54 2.45 -14.17
C TRP A 296 -12.11 1.04 -13.80
N GLY A 297 -12.73 -0.01 -14.36
CA GLY A 297 -12.49 -1.40 -13.99
C GLY A 297 -13.31 -1.84 -12.78
N LEU A 298 -12.81 -2.87 -12.10
CA LEU A 298 -13.50 -3.53 -10.99
C LEU A 298 -12.70 -3.40 -9.70
N TRP A 299 -13.46 -3.39 -8.59
CA TRP A 299 -12.96 -3.55 -7.23
C TRP A 299 -13.57 -4.78 -6.56
N ALA A 300 -12.83 -5.36 -5.60
CA ALA A 300 -13.27 -6.43 -4.73
C ALA A 300 -14.09 -5.84 -3.56
N ASN A 301 -15.41 -5.78 -3.69
CA ASN A 301 -16.30 -5.30 -2.65
C ASN A 301 -16.43 -6.36 -1.55
N PRO A 302 -15.98 -6.12 -0.30
CA PRO A 302 -16.01 -7.12 0.75
C PRO A 302 -17.44 -7.45 1.19
N ASP A 303 -17.71 -8.72 1.50
CA ASP A 303 -18.94 -9.13 2.16
C ASP A 303 -18.90 -8.68 3.63
N VAL A 304 -19.78 -7.77 3.98
CA VAL A 304 -19.88 -7.20 5.34
C VAL A 304 -20.32 -8.23 6.37
N GLY A 305 -21.15 -9.20 5.98
CA GLY A 305 -21.59 -10.30 6.86
C GLY A 305 -20.41 -11.20 7.20
N HIS A 306 -19.70 -11.70 6.19
CA HIS A 306 -18.51 -12.52 6.37
C HIS A 306 -17.39 -11.74 7.10
N LEU A 307 -17.20 -10.44 6.83
CA LEU A 307 -16.25 -9.62 7.57
C LEU A 307 -16.58 -9.58 9.09
N ALA A 308 -17.85 -9.48 9.45
CA ALA A 308 -18.28 -9.56 10.86
C ALA A 308 -17.95 -10.93 11.49
N GLU A 309 -18.18 -12.02 10.76
CA GLU A 309 -17.80 -13.37 11.18
C GLU A 309 -16.28 -13.52 11.34
N CYS A 310 -15.49 -13.00 10.40
CA CYS A 310 -14.03 -12.96 10.49
C CYS A 310 -13.54 -12.21 11.74
N MET A 311 -14.18 -11.08 12.10
CA MET A 311 -13.85 -10.35 13.31
C MET A 311 -14.17 -11.17 14.58
N MET A 312 -15.31 -11.85 14.65
CA MET A 312 -15.67 -12.75 15.77
C MET A 312 -14.70 -13.93 15.87
N LEU A 313 -14.39 -14.57 14.74
CA LEU A 313 -13.47 -15.69 14.65
C LEU A 313 -12.05 -15.29 15.12
N SER A 314 -11.57 -14.13 14.70
CA SER A 314 -10.24 -13.64 15.07
C SER A 314 -10.08 -13.43 16.57
N LYS A 315 -11.11 -12.94 17.26
CA LYS A 315 -11.09 -12.81 18.73
C LYS A 315 -11.16 -14.16 19.42
N THR A 316 -11.98 -15.08 18.92
CA THR A 316 -12.14 -16.44 19.51
C THR A 316 -10.82 -17.24 19.41
N HIS A 317 -10.08 -17.11 18.31
CA HIS A 317 -8.83 -17.82 18.04
C HIS A 317 -7.60 -16.94 18.17
N TRP A 318 -7.70 -15.83 18.90
CA TRP A 318 -6.67 -14.82 18.93
C TRP A 318 -5.29 -15.31 19.35
N GLU A 319 -5.21 -16.16 20.39
CA GLU A 319 -3.91 -16.66 20.88
C GLU A 319 -3.16 -17.45 19.80
N PHE A 320 -3.88 -18.31 19.06
CA PHE A 320 -3.32 -19.05 17.93
C PHE A 320 -2.86 -18.12 16.80
N LEU A 321 -3.72 -17.18 16.42
CA LEU A 321 -3.40 -16.22 15.35
C LEU A 321 -2.24 -15.31 15.73
N ALA A 322 -2.19 -14.81 16.96
CA ALA A 322 -1.12 -13.94 17.45
C ALA A 322 0.22 -14.66 17.51
N GLN A 323 0.25 -15.94 17.95
CA GLN A 323 1.48 -16.73 17.94
C GLN A 323 2.01 -16.96 16.52
N ASN A 324 1.14 -17.26 15.57
CA ASN A 324 1.52 -17.39 14.18
C ASN A 324 1.98 -16.06 13.58
N ALA A 325 1.29 -14.95 13.88
CA ALA A 325 1.64 -13.63 13.40
C ALA A 325 3.04 -13.18 13.88
N LEU A 326 3.41 -13.48 15.13
CA LEU A 326 4.75 -13.25 15.64
C LEU A 326 5.81 -14.03 14.86
N THR A 327 5.54 -15.28 14.53
CA THR A 327 6.45 -16.11 13.72
C THR A 327 6.53 -15.58 12.29
N ASN A 328 5.39 -15.26 11.69
CA ASN A 328 5.26 -14.78 10.31
C ASN A 328 5.87 -13.38 10.10
N SER A 329 5.90 -12.54 11.14
CA SER A 329 6.55 -11.22 11.04
C SER A 329 8.03 -11.34 10.64
N ARG A 330 8.71 -12.43 11.05
CA ARG A 330 10.08 -12.70 10.62
C ARG A 330 10.16 -12.95 9.12
N VAL A 331 9.22 -13.70 8.55
CA VAL A 331 9.15 -13.95 7.09
C VAL A 331 9.00 -12.62 6.35
N ILE A 332 8.03 -11.81 6.76
CA ILE A 332 7.78 -10.50 6.15
C ILE A 332 9.01 -9.59 6.21
N ARG A 333 9.60 -9.42 7.39
CA ARG A 333 10.75 -8.55 7.60
C ARG A 333 12.02 -9.04 6.90
N THR A 334 12.15 -10.35 6.68
CA THR A 334 13.29 -10.93 5.98
C THR A 334 13.12 -10.88 4.47
N GLN A 335 11.90 -11.09 3.94
CA GLN A 335 11.67 -11.18 2.49
C GLN A 335 11.28 -9.84 1.87
N PHE A 336 10.56 -8.99 2.61
CA PHE A 336 9.97 -7.75 2.10
C PHE A 336 10.50 -6.51 2.83
N SER A 337 11.81 -6.45 3.12
CA SER A 337 12.44 -5.21 3.58
C SER A 337 12.70 -4.26 2.40
N TRP A 338 12.89 -2.97 2.67
CA TRP A 338 13.32 -2.02 1.62
C TRP A 338 14.69 -2.35 1.05
N GLU A 339 15.58 -2.97 1.82
CA GLU A 339 16.87 -3.48 1.34
C GLU A 339 16.67 -4.58 0.28
N ASN A 340 15.71 -5.49 0.49
CA ASN A 340 15.40 -6.52 -0.50
C ASN A 340 14.70 -5.95 -1.74
N SER A 341 13.86 -4.94 -1.58
CA SER A 341 13.30 -4.19 -2.71
C SER A 341 14.41 -3.59 -3.58
N VAL A 342 15.39 -2.94 -2.95
CA VAL A 342 16.57 -2.38 -3.65
C VAL A 342 17.39 -3.49 -4.33
N ASN A 343 17.67 -4.59 -3.63
CA ASN A 343 18.40 -5.72 -4.21
C ASN A 343 17.67 -6.30 -5.43
N SER A 344 16.35 -6.43 -5.36
CA SER A 344 15.52 -6.87 -6.49
C SER A 344 15.65 -5.93 -7.68
N ALA A 345 15.55 -4.61 -7.45
CA ALA A 345 15.74 -3.58 -8.47
C ALA A 345 17.14 -3.63 -9.11
N LEU A 346 18.19 -3.69 -8.30
CA LEU A 346 19.58 -3.76 -8.78
C LEU A 346 19.85 -5.03 -9.57
N ASN A 347 19.39 -6.18 -9.10
CA ASN A 347 19.51 -7.46 -9.81
C ASN A 347 18.80 -7.39 -11.18
N ARG A 348 17.63 -6.73 -11.24
CA ARG A 348 16.92 -6.56 -12.52
C ARG A 348 17.74 -5.73 -13.50
N LEU A 349 18.33 -4.63 -13.05
CA LEU A 349 19.20 -3.77 -13.88
C LEU A 349 20.48 -4.53 -14.31
N GLN A 350 21.07 -5.35 -13.46
CA GLN A 350 22.22 -6.19 -13.81
C GLN A 350 21.89 -7.21 -14.90
N ASN A 351 20.74 -7.90 -14.76
CA ASN A 351 20.29 -8.89 -15.75
C ASN A 351 19.99 -8.27 -17.12
N GLN A 352 19.67 -6.98 -17.16
CA GLN A 352 19.52 -6.19 -18.39
C GLN A 352 20.86 -5.62 -18.93
N GLY A 353 21.98 -5.88 -18.25
CA GLY A 353 23.30 -5.37 -18.65
C GLY A 353 23.50 -3.86 -18.37
N LEU A 354 22.59 -3.27 -17.63
CA LEU A 354 22.61 -1.82 -17.27
C LEU A 354 23.47 -1.52 -16.05
N LEU A 355 23.77 -2.55 -15.24
CA LEU A 355 24.71 -2.52 -14.12
C LEU A 355 25.87 -3.45 -14.44
N ARG A 356 27.12 -2.93 -14.39
CA ARG A 356 28.30 -3.80 -14.35
C ARG A 356 28.55 -4.16 -12.88
N GLY A 357 28.66 -5.46 -12.61
CA GLY A 357 29.00 -5.98 -11.29
C GLY A 357 30.34 -5.49 -10.77
#